data_fdeb5df5da69f4863926c16ed5b6e3c1
#
_entry.id   fdeb5df5da69f4863926c16ed5b6e3c1
#
_cell.length_a   1.000
_cell.length_b   1.000
_cell.length_c   1.000
_cell.angle_alpha   90.00
_cell.angle_beta   90.00
_cell.angle_gamma   90.00
#
_symmetry.space_group_name_H-M   'P 1'
#
loop_
_entity.id
_entity.type
_entity.pdbx_description
1 polymer ?
#
loop_
_entity_poly.entity_id
_entity_poly.type
_entity_poly.pdbx_seq_one_letter_code
_entity_poly.pdbx_strand_id
1 'polypeptide(L)'
;MGSYLIFYGALMNVPSSYYEAAELDGCPLLKRMAMIDLPMISSQIKYVFILAFIQSVQNFGRVLMTTDGQFGTNIPIVLMYKKLQAGDYGLSSAYATLMFLVLIVATVFNMKIKTEECDI
;
A
#
# COMPACT_ATOMS: atom_id res chain seq x y z
N MET A 1 5.59 -3.19 -9.77
CA MET A 1 7.03 -3.48 -9.70
C MET A 1 7.78 -2.65 -8.64
N GLY A 2 7.27 -1.49 -8.19
CA GLY A 2 7.97 -0.66 -7.19
C GLY A 2 8.11 -1.23 -5.79
N SER A 3 7.18 -2.08 -5.35
CA SER A 3 7.19 -2.63 -3.98
C SER A 3 8.39 -3.53 -3.68
N TYR A 4 8.86 -4.27 -4.66
CA TYR A 4 10.06 -5.12 -4.51
C TYR A 4 11.31 -4.29 -4.18
N LEU A 5 11.52 -3.18 -4.87
CA LEU A 5 12.67 -2.30 -4.64
C LEU A 5 12.64 -1.67 -3.23
N ILE A 6 11.45 -1.35 -2.73
CA ILE A 6 11.28 -0.80 -1.38
C ILE A 6 11.70 -1.83 -0.34
N PHE A 7 11.25 -3.06 -0.46
CA PHE A 7 11.65 -4.14 0.47
C PHE A 7 13.11 -4.49 0.35
N TYR A 8 13.65 -4.55 -0.85
CA TYR A 8 15.06 -4.81 -1.09
C TYR A 8 15.94 -3.73 -0.45
N GLY A 9 15.60 -2.44 -0.68
CA GLY A 9 16.31 -1.32 -0.06
C GLY A 9 16.20 -1.31 1.46
N ALA A 10 15.06 -1.71 2.03
CA ALA A 10 14.88 -1.82 3.47
C ALA A 10 15.76 -2.90 4.08
N LEU A 11 15.84 -4.08 3.45
CA LEU A 11 16.69 -5.18 3.91
C LEU A 11 18.17 -4.83 3.81
N MET A 12 18.59 -4.11 2.76
CA MET A 12 19.99 -3.67 2.62
C MET A 12 20.43 -2.65 3.70
N ASN A 13 19.49 -1.97 4.34
CA ASN A 13 19.77 -1.03 5.43
C ASN A 13 19.86 -1.72 6.81
N VAL A 14 19.58 -3.01 6.92
CA VAL A 14 19.77 -3.75 8.16
C VAL A 14 21.27 -3.92 8.43
N PRO A 15 21.81 -3.48 9.59
CA PRO A 15 23.22 -3.61 9.88
C PRO A 15 23.68 -5.09 9.93
N SER A 16 24.83 -5.37 9.35
CA SER A 16 25.40 -6.74 9.30
C SER A 16 25.62 -7.36 10.68
N SER A 17 25.84 -6.51 11.69
CA SER A 17 26.04 -6.93 13.08
C SER A 17 24.91 -7.79 13.63
N TYR A 18 23.67 -7.55 13.19
CA TYR A 18 22.51 -8.38 13.60
C TYR A 18 22.60 -9.79 13.01
N TYR A 19 23.09 -9.91 11.79
CA TYR A 19 23.26 -11.19 11.12
C TYR A 19 24.42 -11.99 11.70
N GLU A 20 25.54 -11.31 11.99
CA GLU A 20 26.72 -11.90 12.62
C GLU A 20 26.38 -12.43 14.03
N ALA A 21 25.65 -11.66 14.83
CA ALA A 21 25.19 -12.11 16.14
C ALA A 21 24.27 -13.34 16.04
N ALA A 22 23.35 -13.36 15.08
CA ALA A 22 22.45 -14.49 14.86
C ALA A 22 23.17 -15.76 14.39
N GLU A 23 24.27 -15.62 13.64
CA GLU A 23 25.11 -16.73 13.21
C GLU A 23 25.91 -17.31 14.40
N LEU A 24 26.40 -16.47 15.28
CA LEU A 24 27.10 -16.92 16.51
C LEU A 24 26.15 -17.70 17.45
N ASP A 25 24.88 -17.31 17.49
CA ASP A 25 23.83 -18.01 18.25
C ASP A 25 23.33 -19.29 17.57
N GLY A 26 23.85 -19.65 16.39
CA GLY A 26 23.39 -20.81 15.62
C GLY A 26 21.94 -20.72 15.15
N CYS A 27 21.42 -19.50 14.93
CA CYS A 27 20.02 -19.28 14.59
C CYS A 27 19.71 -19.76 13.16
N PRO A 28 18.74 -20.67 12.97
CA PRO A 28 18.36 -21.12 11.64
C PRO A 28 17.76 -19.96 10.81
N LEU A 29 17.93 -20.02 9.50
CA LEU A 29 17.58 -18.95 8.56
C LEU A 29 16.12 -18.48 8.69
N LEU A 30 15.19 -19.41 8.86
CA LEU A 30 13.76 -19.10 9.02
C LEU A 30 13.50 -18.33 10.31
N LYS A 31 14.15 -18.69 11.41
CA LYS A 31 14.02 -18.00 12.69
C LYS A 31 14.65 -16.60 12.62
N ARG A 32 15.77 -16.45 11.94
CA ARG A 32 16.43 -15.18 11.69
C ARG A 32 15.50 -14.23 10.91
N MET A 33 14.89 -14.70 9.84
CA MET A 33 13.91 -13.91 9.06
C MET A 33 12.74 -13.44 9.93
N ALA A 34 12.20 -14.30 10.78
CA ALA A 34 11.08 -13.95 11.63
C ALA A 34 11.44 -12.99 12.77
N MET A 35 12.65 -13.10 13.33
CA MET A 35 13.04 -12.33 14.52
C MET A 35 13.83 -11.05 14.21
N ILE A 36 14.51 -10.98 13.06
CA ILE A 36 15.33 -9.83 12.67
C ILE A 36 14.72 -9.11 11.46
N ASP A 37 14.57 -9.81 10.34
CA ASP A 37 14.16 -9.16 9.09
C ASP A 37 12.75 -8.59 9.16
N LEU A 38 11.76 -9.37 9.59
CA LEU A 38 10.36 -8.93 9.66
C LEU A 38 10.14 -7.72 10.59
N PRO A 39 10.65 -7.70 11.84
CA PRO A 39 10.51 -6.51 12.67
C PRO A 39 11.20 -5.27 12.11
N MET A 40 12.38 -5.45 11.53
CA MET A 40 13.17 -4.34 10.98
C MET A 40 12.52 -3.68 9.76
N ILE A 41 11.81 -4.46 8.93
CA ILE A 41 11.09 -3.94 7.75
C ILE A 41 9.60 -3.68 8.00
N SER A 42 9.12 -3.81 9.24
CA SER A 42 7.69 -3.65 9.57
C SER A 42 7.11 -2.30 9.12
N SER A 43 7.87 -1.22 9.27
CA SER A 43 7.49 0.12 8.79
C SER A 43 7.31 0.16 7.27
N GLN A 44 8.17 -0.50 6.51
CA GLN A 44 8.09 -0.59 5.05
C GLN A 44 6.91 -1.45 4.61
N ILE A 45 6.58 -2.51 5.35
CA ILE A 45 5.40 -3.33 5.06
C ILE A 45 4.14 -2.48 5.16
N LYS A 46 3.97 -1.69 6.21
CA LYS A 46 2.84 -0.78 6.39
C LYS A 46 2.78 0.28 5.29
N TYR A 47 3.92 0.86 4.94
CA TYR A 47 4.01 1.85 3.86
C TYR A 47 3.61 1.28 2.50
N VAL A 48 4.13 0.09 2.15
CA VAL A 48 3.76 -0.58 0.90
C VAL A 48 2.30 -0.99 0.89
N PHE A 49 1.75 -1.39 2.03
CA PHE A 49 0.33 -1.75 2.14
C PHE A 49 -0.58 -0.56 1.83
N ILE A 50 -0.31 0.62 2.40
CA ILE A 50 -1.13 1.81 2.10
C ILE A 50 -0.98 2.26 0.65
N LEU A 51 0.23 2.21 0.10
CA LEU A 51 0.45 2.50 -1.33
C LEU A 51 -0.31 1.54 -2.24
N ALA A 52 -0.30 0.23 -1.92
CA ALA A 52 -1.03 -0.78 -2.66
C ALA A 52 -2.55 -0.55 -2.58
N PHE A 53 -3.05 -0.16 -1.41
CA PHE A 53 -4.45 0.20 -1.23
C PHE A 53 -4.85 1.40 -2.08
N ILE A 54 -4.08 2.49 -2.04
CA ILE A 54 -4.32 3.68 -2.86
C ILE A 54 -4.30 3.32 -4.36
N GLN A 55 -3.30 2.56 -4.80
CA GLN A 55 -3.20 2.12 -6.19
C GLN A 55 -4.36 1.22 -6.61
N SER A 56 -4.84 0.36 -5.72
CA SER A 56 -6.00 -0.50 -6.00
C SER A 56 -7.27 0.30 -6.24
N VAL A 57 -7.52 1.31 -5.41
CA VAL A 57 -8.67 2.20 -5.55
C VAL A 57 -8.60 3.04 -6.83
N GLN A 58 -7.39 3.47 -7.21
CA GLN A 58 -7.16 4.34 -8.38
C GLN A 58 -6.91 3.57 -9.69
N ASN A 59 -6.95 2.25 -9.68
CA ASN A 59 -6.58 1.43 -10.83
C ASN A 59 -7.72 1.28 -11.84
N PHE A 60 -8.16 2.39 -12.43
CA PHE A 60 -9.28 2.40 -13.39
C PHE A 60 -8.90 1.89 -14.78
N GLY A 61 -7.66 2.07 -15.20
CA GLY A 61 -7.21 1.75 -16.56
C GLY A 61 -7.39 0.28 -16.91
N ARG A 62 -7.09 -0.62 -15.98
CA ARG A 62 -7.29 -2.06 -16.18
C ARG A 62 -8.77 -2.41 -16.32
N VAL A 63 -9.61 -1.87 -15.46
CA VAL A 63 -11.06 -2.13 -15.49
C VAL A 63 -11.68 -1.55 -16.75
N LEU A 64 -11.27 -0.35 -17.15
CA LEU A 64 -11.76 0.28 -18.37
C LEU A 64 -11.39 -0.52 -19.64
N MET A 65 -10.15 -1.03 -19.70
CA MET A 65 -9.66 -1.78 -20.86
C MET A 65 -10.18 -3.22 -20.93
N THR A 66 -10.55 -3.84 -19.82
CA THR A 66 -10.99 -5.23 -19.77
C THR A 66 -12.51 -5.36 -19.82
N THR A 67 -13.21 -4.73 -18.89
CA THR A 67 -14.66 -4.93 -18.70
C THR A 67 -15.47 -3.66 -18.91
N ASP A 68 -14.84 -2.51 -19.06
CA ASP A 68 -15.51 -1.20 -19.10
C ASP A 68 -16.49 -0.98 -17.93
N GLY A 69 -16.16 -1.59 -16.77
CA GLY A 69 -17.01 -1.53 -15.58
C GLY A 69 -18.31 -2.37 -15.64
N GLN A 70 -18.43 -3.28 -16.61
CA GLN A 70 -19.53 -4.23 -16.69
C GLN A 70 -19.30 -5.45 -15.77
N PHE A 71 -20.29 -6.31 -15.65
CA PHE A 71 -20.22 -7.54 -14.84
C PHE A 71 -19.89 -7.29 -13.34
N GLY A 72 -20.37 -6.19 -12.78
CA GLY A 72 -20.14 -5.85 -11.37
C GLY A 72 -18.73 -5.31 -11.03
N THR A 73 -17.92 -4.99 -12.03
CA THR A 73 -16.58 -4.41 -11.86
C THR A 73 -16.55 -2.88 -11.82
N ASN A 74 -17.70 -2.24 -11.61
CA ASN A 74 -17.81 -0.78 -11.47
C ASN A 74 -17.12 -0.30 -10.19
N ILE A 75 -15.97 0.32 -10.35
CA ILE A 75 -15.27 1.02 -9.26
C ILE A 75 -15.55 2.54 -9.37
N PRO A 76 -15.49 3.26 -8.26
CA PRO A 76 -15.85 4.69 -8.23
C PRO A 76 -15.11 5.54 -9.25
N ILE A 77 -13.85 5.24 -9.52
CA ILE A 77 -13.05 5.99 -10.49
C ILE A 77 -13.51 5.77 -11.94
N VAL A 78 -14.01 4.59 -12.28
CA VAL A 78 -14.61 4.31 -13.61
C VAL A 78 -15.90 5.07 -13.77
N LEU A 79 -16.73 5.13 -12.74
CA LEU A 79 -17.97 5.92 -12.74
C LEU A 79 -17.68 7.41 -12.89
N MET A 80 -16.71 7.93 -12.16
CA MET A 80 -16.23 9.31 -12.29
C MET A 80 -15.83 9.62 -13.73
N TYR A 81 -15.02 8.76 -14.35
CA TYR A 81 -14.53 8.93 -15.71
C TYR A 81 -15.67 8.90 -16.76
N LYS A 82 -16.60 7.95 -16.63
CA LYS A 82 -17.79 7.87 -17.52
C LYS A 82 -18.67 9.10 -17.40
N LYS A 83 -18.89 9.63 -16.19
CA LYS A 83 -19.65 10.85 -15.98
C LYS A 83 -18.93 12.08 -16.54
N LEU A 84 -17.62 12.13 -16.43
CA LEU A 84 -16.82 13.18 -17.04
C LEU A 84 -16.98 13.19 -18.57
N GLN A 85 -16.92 12.03 -19.21
CA GLN A 85 -17.11 11.90 -20.66
C GLN A 85 -18.54 12.22 -21.10
N ALA A 86 -19.53 11.96 -20.27
CA ALA A 86 -20.92 12.31 -20.52
C ALA A 86 -21.23 13.81 -20.36
N GLY A 87 -20.22 14.62 -19.93
CA GLY A 87 -20.42 16.05 -19.68
C GLY A 87 -21.06 16.38 -18.33
N ASP A 88 -21.27 15.37 -17.48
CA ASP A 88 -21.86 15.52 -16.15
C ASP A 88 -20.78 15.84 -15.10
N TYR A 89 -20.24 17.06 -15.19
CA TYR A 89 -19.12 17.52 -14.35
C TYR A 89 -19.45 17.55 -12.86
N GLY A 90 -20.72 17.84 -12.52
CA GLY A 90 -21.15 17.88 -11.13
C GLY A 90 -21.04 16.52 -10.45
N LEU A 91 -21.57 15.47 -11.08
CA LEU A 91 -21.51 14.11 -10.58
C LEU A 91 -20.07 13.56 -10.59
N SER A 92 -19.31 13.87 -11.62
CA SER A 92 -17.90 13.49 -11.69
C SER A 92 -17.09 14.09 -10.54
N SER A 93 -17.28 15.38 -10.24
CA SER A 93 -16.65 16.06 -9.10
C SER A 93 -17.07 15.48 -7.75
N ALA A 94 -18.32 15.08 -7.60
CA ALA A 94 -18.81 14.43 -6.38
C ALA A 94 -18.10 13.08 -6.14
N TYR A 95 -17.94 12.25 -7.16
CA TYR A 95 -17.19 11.00 -7.06
C TYR A 95 -15.72 11.23 -6.70
N ALA A 96 -15.08 12.23 -7.33
CA ALA A 96 -13.69 12.59 -7.02
C ALA A 96 -13.53 13.02 -5.55
N THR A 97 -14.42 13.85 -5.04
CA THR A 97 -14.40 14.32 -3.64
C THR A 97 -14.63 13.18 -2.66
N LEU A 98 -15.57 12.28 -2.93
CA LEU A 98 -15.82 11.09 -2.11
C LEU A 98 -14.60 10.20 -2.03
N MET A 99 -13.97 9.91 -3.17
CA MET A 99 -12.74 9.10 -3.22
C MET A 99 -11.59 9.76 -2.44
N PHE A 100 -11.44 11.06 -2.58
CA PHE A 100 -10.44 11.83 -1.85
C PHE A 100 -10.64 11.73 -0.34
N LEU A 101 -11.87 11.89 0.16
CA LEU A 101 -12.18 11.74 1.59
C LEU A 101 -11.89 10.33 2.11
N VAL A 102 -12.29 9.30 1.38
CA VAL A 102 -12.03 7.90 1.76
C VAL A 102 -10.52 7.62 1.84
N LEU A 103 -9.75 8.09 0.86
CA LEU A 103 -8.30 7.89 0.84
C LEU A 103 -7.59 8.65 1.97
N ILE A 104 -8.03 9.87 2.29
CA ILE A 104 -7.50 10.63 3.44
C ILE A 104 -7.77 9.88 4.74
N VAL A 105 -9.01 9.44 4.98
CA VAL A 105 -9.37 8.71 6.20
C VAL A 105 -8.51 7.45 6.34
N ALA A 106 -8.38 6.66 5.27
CA ALA A 106 -7.54 5.47 5.27
C ALA A 106 -6.07 5.78 5.57
N THR A 107 -5.53 6.85 4.99
CA THR A 107 -4.14 7.27 5.20
C THR A 107 -3.91 7.73 6.64
N VAL A 108 -4.78 8.58 7.17
CA VAL A 108 -4.70 9.08 8.56
C VAL A 108 -4.79 7.91 9.56
N PHE A 109 -5.69 6.96 9.32
CA PHE A 109 -5.83 5.78 10.15
C PHE A 109 -4.54 4.95 10.16
N ASN A 110 -3.94 4.73 9.00
CA ASN A 110 -2.66 4.01 8.89
C ASN A 110 -1.52 4.76 9.61
N MET A 111 -1.48 6.08 9.51
CA MET A 111 -0.47 6.89 10.21
C MET A 111 -0.62 6.82 11.74
N LYS A 112 -1.84 6.81 12.27
CA LYS A 112 -2.07 6.65 13.72
C LYS A 112 -1.54 5.32 14.25
N ILE A 113 -1.78 4.23 13.53
CA ILE A 113 -1.24 2.90 13.91
C ILE A 113 0.30 2.93 13.97
N LYS A 114 0.95 3.69 13.09
CA LYS A 114 2.42 3.83 13.10
C LYS A 114 2.94 4.58 14.33
N THR A 115 2.20 5.56 14.83
CA THR A 115 2.65 6.38 15.97
C THR A 115 2.68 5.57 17.27
N GLU A 116 1.76 4.64 17.48
CA GLU A 116 1.73 3.81 18.68
C GLU A 116 2.89 2.79 18.75
N GLU A 117 3.48 2.41 17.62
CA GLU A 117 4.64 1.50 17.62
C GLU A 117 6.01 2.21 17.83
N CYS A 118 6.08 3.52 17.70
CA CYS A 118 7.30 4.29 17.96
C CYS A 118 7.51 4.63 19.44
N ASP A 119 6.51 4.43 20.28
CA ASP A 119 6.55 4.74 21.72
C ASP A 119 6.94 3.51 22.59
N ILE A 120 7.40 2.45 21.99
CA ILE A 120 8.04 1.30 22.67
C ILE A 120 9.52 1.30 22.27
#